data_efe8c0a7f71b98ba2b98aa08215d34ca
#
_entry.id   efe8c0a7f71b98ba2b98aa08215d34ca
#
_cell.length_a   1.000
_cell.length_b   1.000
_cell.length_c   1.000
_cell.angle_alpha   90.00
_cell.angle_beta   90.00
_cell.angle_gamma   90.00
#
_symmetry.space_group_name_H-M   'P 1'
#
loop_
_entity.id
_entity.type
_entity.pdbx_description
1 polymer ?
#
loop_
_entity_poly.entity_id
_entity_poly.type
_entity_poly.pdbx_seq_one_letter_code
_entity_poly.pdbx_strand_id
1 'polypeptide(L)'
;MRIEVRIVIGKMLLKTSTGKTVSETATALHAAVQANQFGVMQVHNLKETMVKKGVEFERECLIFEVCQPRQAKKVLDQNMSVSTALPCRISIYEEGGKTILVSLRPTILLGMFGSPQLEGVAKEVEDTIMKIMTETASG
;
A
#
# COMPACT_ATOMS: atom_id res chain seq x y z
N MET A 1 -12.62 -9.40 15.95
CA MET A 1 -13.04 -9.82 14.61
C MET A 1 -11.90 -9.68 13.63
N ARG A 2 -11.67 -10.69 12.86
CA ARG A 2 -10.63 -10.67 11.83
C ARG A 2 -11.17 -10.01 10.56
N ILE A 3 -10.46 -8.99 10.09
CA ILE A 3 -10.79 -8.30 8.85
C ILE A 3 -9.93 -8.89 7.72
N GLU A 4 -10.57 -9.27 6.63
CA GLU A 4 -9.88 -9.86 5.50
C GLU A 4 -9.60 -8.83 4.39
N VAL A 5 -8.42 -8.92 3.81
CA VAL A 5 -8.06 -8.16 2.62
C VAL A 5 -8.58 -8.94 1.41
N ARG A 6 -9.27 -8.24 0.52
CA ARG A 6 -9.85 -8.84 -0.69
C ARG A 6 -9.10 -8.41 -1.94
N ILE A 7 -9.08 -9.29 -2.92
CA ILE A 7 -8.62 -8.98 -4.26
C ILE A 7 -9.84 -8.48 -5.04
N VAL A 8 -9.79 -7.26 -5.55
CA VAL A 8 -10.92 -6.63 -6.23
C VAL A 8 -10.50 -5.90 -7.50
N ILE A 9 -11.48 -5.42 -8.27
CA ILE A 9 -11.35 -4.65 -9.51
C ILE A 9 -10.39 -5.33 -10.49
N GLY A 10 -10.90 -6.34 -11.21
CA GLY A 10 -10.12 -7.08 -12.19
C GLY A 10 -8.92 -7.79 -11.59
N LYS A 11 -8.97 -8.08 -10.29
CA LYS A 11 -7.88 -8.75 -9.54
C LYS A 11 -6.60 -7.91 -9.44
N MET A 12 -6.69 -6.60 -9.63
CA MET A 12 -5.51 -5.70 -9.56
C MET A 12 -5.25 -5.15 -8.17
N LEU A 13 -6.28 -5.06 -7.34
CA LEU A 13 -6.20 -4.40 -6.04
C LEU A 13 -6.35 -5.38 -4.87
N LEU A 14 -5.59 -5.08 -3.81
CA LEU A 14 -5.86 -5.58 -2.47
C LEU A 14 -6.68 -4.50 -1.79
N LYS A 15 -7.81 -4.85 -1.18
CA LYS A 15 -8.70 -3.87 -0.56
C LYS A 15 -9.29 -4.41 0.73
N THR A 16 -9.38 -3.55 1.73
CA THR A 16 -10.08 -3.84 2.97
C THR A 16 -10.65 -2.54 3.55
N SER A 17 -11.44 -2.65 4.61
CA SER A 17 -12.02 -1.49 5.27
C SER A 17 -11.94 -1.66 6.79
N THR A 18 -12.05 -0.55 7.50
CA THR A 18 -12.03 -0.53 8.96
C THR A 18 -12.96 0.56 9.49
N GLY A 19 -13.43 0.41 10.72
CA GLY A 19 -14.20 1.44 11.39
C GLY A 19 -13.35 2.53 12.04
N LYS A 20 -12.01 2.38 12.02
CA LYS A 20 -11.11 3.41 12.53
C LYS A 20 -11.15 4.65 11.64
N THR A 21 -10.85 5.81 12.22
CA THR A 21 -10.72 7.04 11.41
C THR A 21 -9.48 6.94 10.51
N VAL A 22 -9.37 7.82 9.54
CA VAL A 22 -8.17 7.88 8.68
C VAL A 22 -6.92 8.10 9.54
N SER A 23 -6.99 9.01 10.51
CA SER A 23 -5.87 9.30 11.41
C SER A 23 -5.47 8.08 12.25
N GLU A 24 -6.44 7.39 12.84
CA GLU A 24 -6.19 6.17 13.60
C GLU A 24 -5.61 5.06 12.73
N THR A 25 -6.12 4.94 11.52
CA THR A 25 -5.64 3.96 10.54
C THR A 25 -4.20 4.26 10.15
N ALA A 26 -3.86 5.53 9.93
CA ALA A 26 -2.49 5.94 9.61
C ALA A 26 -1.52 5.56 10.72
N THR A 27 -1.88 5.80 11.97
CA THR A 27 -1.06 5.42 13.13
C THR A 27 -0.86 3.89 13.17
N ALA A 28 -1.94 3.13 12.98
CA ALA A 28 -1.88 1.68 12.97
C ALA A 28 -1.04 1.16 11.79
N LEU A 29 -1.11 1.82 10.64
CA LEU A 29 -0.34 1.43 9.46
C LEU A 29 1.16 1.63 9.69
N HIS A 30 1.57 2.75 10.28
CA HIS A 30 2.97 2.96 10.64
C HIS A 30 3.50 1.81 11.50
N ALA A 31 2.74 1.43 12.52
CA ALA A 31 3.15 0.34 13.42
C ALA A 31 3.22 -1.01 12.69
N ALA A 32 2.23 -1.32 11.87
CA ALA A 32 2.18 -2.59 11.12
C ALA A 32 3.31 -2.68 10.10
N VAL A 33 3.64 -1.59 9.42
CA VAL A 33 4.74 -1.53 8.46
C VAL A 33 6.05 -1.88 9.16
N GLN A 34 6.34 -1.25 10.28
CA GLN A 34 7.56 -1.50 11.04
C GLN A 34 7.61 -2.91 11.61
N ALA A 35 6.48 -3.41 12.12
CA ALA A 35 6.40 -4.76 12.68
C ALA A 35 6.69 -5.84 11.64
N ASN A 36 6.53 -5.54 10.36
CA ASN A 36 6.79 -6.45 9.25
C ASN A 36 8.07 -6.14 8.49
N GLN A 37 9.00 -5.42 9.12
CA GLN A 37 10.32 -5.06 8.59
C GLN A 37 10.29 -4.24 7.31
N PHE A 38 9.19 -3.57 7.04
CA PHE A 38 9.10 -2.54 6.00
C PHE A 38 9.36 -1.19 6.65
N GLY A 39 9.69 -0.20 5.83
CA GLY A 39 9.80 1.18 6.27
C GLY A 39 8.82 2.07 5.54
N VAL A 40 8.33 3.10 6.20
CA VAL A 40 7.55 4.15 5.57
C VAL A 40 8.54 5.16 5.00
N MET A 41 8.58 5.29 3.67
CA MET A 41 9.46 6.23 2.99
C MET A 41 8.87 7.63 2.97
N GLN A 42 7.56 7.71 2.74
CA GLN A 42 6.86 8.98 2.64
C GLN A 42 5.37 8.78 2.81
N VAL A 43 4.69 9.81 3.31
CA VAL A 43 3.23 9.85 3.38
C VAL A 43 2.78 11.10 2.63
N HIS A 44 1.94 10.93 1.63
CA HIS A 44 1.37 12.03 0.86
C HIS A 44 -0.04 12.30 1.38
N ASN A 45 -0.31 13.53 1.78
CA ASN A 45 -1.65 13.95 2.14
C ASN A 45 -2.24 14.70 0.95
N LEU A 46 -3.06 14.02 0.16
CA LEU A 46 -3.60 14.59 -1.08
C LEU A 46 -4.57 15.73 -0.82
N LYS A 47 -5.37 15.65 0.22
CA LYS A 47 -6.26 16.75 0.58
C LYS A 47 -5.48 18.02 0.86
N GLU A 48 -4.46 17.91 1.69
CA GLU A 48 -3.60 19.05 2.04
C GLU A 48 -2.89 19.62 0.81
N THR A 49 -2.36 18.72 -0.04
CA THR A 49 -1.67 19.13 -1.26
C THR A 49 -2.58 19.92 -2.18
N MET A 50 -3.81 19.42 -2.39
CA MET A 50 -4.77 20.11 -3.28
C MET A 50 -5.19 21.46 -2.71
N VAL A 51 -5.51 21.51 -1.42
CA VAL A 51 -5.91 22.75 -0.76
C VAL A 51 -4.82 23.81 -0.86
N LYS A 52 -3.55 23.43 -0.66
CA LYS A 52 -2.42 24.33 -0.79
C LYS A 52 -2.27 24.91 -2.19
N LYS A 53 -2.72 24.18 -3.19
CA LYS A 53 -2.66 24.62 -4.60
C LYS A 53 -3.94 25.30 -5.06
N GLY A 54 -4.85 25.60 -4.14
CA GLY A 54 -6.09 26.31 -4.44
C GLY A 54 -7.19 25.41 -5.03
N VAL A 55 -7.05 24.10 -4.93
CA VAL A 55 -8.05 23.15 -5.42
C VAL A 55 -8.84 22.61 -4.23
N GLU A 56 -10.16 22.74 -4.28
CA GLU A 56 -11.01 22.24 -3.22
C GLU A 56 -11.07 20.71 -3.28
N PHE A 57 -10.80 20.07 -2.14
CA PHE A 57 -10.92 18.64 -2.00
C PHE A 57 -11.19 18.32 -0.54
N GLU A 58 -12.35 17.77 -0.24
CA GLU A 58 -12.81 17.59 1.13
C GLU A 58 -12.54 16.21 1.72
N ARG A 59 -12.27 15.23 0.88
CA ARG A 59 -12.07 13.86 1.35
C ARG A 59 -10.65 13.65 1.89
N GLU A 60 -10.57 12.98 3.04
CA GLU A 60 -9.28 12.57 3.56
C GLU A 60 -8.69 11.47 2.67
N CYS A 61 -7.44 11.65 2.24
CA CYS A 61 -6.74 10.67 1.43
C CYS A 61 -5.24 10.75 1.71
N LEU A 62 -4.70 9.67 2.24
CA LEU A 62 -3.26 9.54 2.51
C LEU A 62 -2.70 8.42 1.64
N ILE A 63 -1.51 8.64 1.07
CA ILE A 63 -0.80 7.60 0.33
C ILE A 63 0.51 7.33 1.07
N PHE A 64 0.66 6.10 1.55
CA PHE A 64 1.88 5.63 2.20
C PHE A 64 2.76 4.95 1.16
N GLU A 65 3.98 5.46 1.01
CA GLU A 65 5.01 4.78 0.23
C GLU A 65 5.82 3.93 1.19
N VAL A 66 5.81 2.62 0.97
CA VAL A 66 6.47 1.67 1.86
C VAL A 66 7.45 0.81 1.08
N CYS A 67 8.54 0.44 1.73
CA CYS A 67 9.60 -0.32 1.06
C CYS A 67 10.30 -1.26 2.04
N GLN A 68 10.64 -2.44 1.54
CA GLN A 68 11.57 -3.34 2.21
C GLN A 68 12.85 -3.32 1.37
N PRO A 69 13.92 -2.69 1.86
CA PRO A 69 15.11 -2.43 1.03
C PRO A 69 15.76 -3.67 0.43
N ARG A 70 15.78 -4.77 1.14
CA ARG A 70 16.38 -6.02 0.64
C ARG A 70 15.60 -6.59 -0.53
N GLN A 71 14.26 -6.51 -0.46
CA GLN A 71 13.40 -6.97 -1.54
C GLN A 71 13.51 -6.02 -2.75
N ALA A 72 13.56 -4.72 -2.50
CA ALA A 72 13.75 -3.73 -3.55
C ALA A 72 15.07 -3.97 -4.30
N LYS A 73 16.15 -4.26 -3.56
CA LYS A 73 17.44 -4.55 -4.17
C LYS A 73 17.38 -5.78 -5.08
N LYS A 74 16.73 -6.85 -4.63
CA LYS A 74 16.58 -8.07 -5.45
C LYS A 74 15.88 -7.78 -6.77
N VAL A 75 14.84 -6.97 -6.72
CA VAL A 75 14.07 -6.60 -7.92
C VAL A 75 14.88 -5.73 -8.86
N LEU A 76 15.53 -4.70 -8.31
CA LEU A 76 16.33 -3.76 -9.11
C LEU A 76 17.56 -4.41 -9.70
N ASP A 77 18.17 -5.38 -9.02
CA ASP A 77 19.30 -6.14 -9.57
C ASP A 77 18.89 -6.94 -10.81
N GLN A 78 17.63 -7.34 -10.91
CA GLN A 78 17.12 -8.05 -12.08
C GLN A 78 16.78 -7.10 -13.23
N ASN A 79 16.19 -5.94 -12.91
CA ASN A 79 15.73 -5.02 -13.94
C ASN A 79 15.53 -3.62 -13.34
N MET A 80 16.44 -2.72 -13.68
CA MET A 80 16.40 -1.34 -13.15
C MET A 80 15.13 -0.58 -13.57
N SER A 81 14.51 -0.95 -14.69
CA SER A 81 13.29 -0.27 -15.13
C SER A 81 12.11 -0.51 -14.18
N VAL A 82 12.19 -1.53 -13.32
CA VAL A 82 11.18 -1.80 -12.31
C VAL A 82 11.11 -0.65 -11.28
N SER A 83 12.14 0.19 -11.22
CA SER A 83 12.12 1.38 -10.36
C SER A 83 10.91 2.27 -10.61
N THR A 84 10.32 2.22 -11.81
CA THR A 84 9.10 2.96 -12.14
C THR A 84 7.87 2.44 -11.37
N ALA A 85 7.94 1.21 -10.87
CA ALA A 85 6.86 0.56 -10.13
C ALA A 85 7.13 0.52 -8.62
N LEU A 86 8.20 1.15 -8.17
CA LEU A 86 8.57 1.22 -6.76
C LEU A 86 8.49 2.66 -6.25
N PRO A 87 8.32 2.87 -4.95
CA PRO A 87 8.00 1.90 -3.91
C PRO A 87 6.55 1.43 -3.95
N CYS A 88 6.21 0.43 -3.15
CA CYS A 88 4.82 0.01 -3.00
C CYS A 88 4.02 1.11 -2.31
N ARG A 89 2.74 1.23 -2.68
CA ARG A 89 1.86 2.24 -2.09
C ARG A 89 0.66 1.59 -1.44
N ILE A 90 0.30 2.12 -0.27
CA ILE A 90 -0.93 1.77 0.41
C ILE A 90 -1.70 3.06 0.59
N SER A 91 -2.87 3.14 0.00
CA SER A 91 -3.73 4.31 0.07
C SER A 91 -4.77 4.13 1.17
N ILE A 92 -5.03 5.20 1.92
CA ILE A 92 -6.05 5.23 2.97
C ILE A 92 -6.97 6.40 2.67
N TYR A 93 -8.28 6.13 2.58
CA TYR A 93 -9.25 7.20 2.35
C TYR A 93 -10.59 6.86 2.97
N GLU A 94 -11.40 7.89 3.17
CA GLU A 94 -12.75 7.73 3.70
C GLU A 94 -13.74 7.54 2.56
N GLU A 95 -14.63 6.58 2.72
CA GLU A 95 -15.69 6.31 1.76
C GLU A 95 -16.84 5.59 2.46
N GLY A 96 -18.05 6.11 2.30
CA GLY A 96 -19.24 5.49 2.88
C GLY A 96 -19.21 5.39 4.41
N GLY A 97 -18.58 6.33 5.08
CA GLY A 97 -18.49 6.35 6.53
C GLY A 97 -17.45 5.38 7.11
N LYS A 98 -16.65 4.78 6.25
CA LYS A 98 -15.57 3.88 6.66
C LYS A 98 -14.24 4.37 6.12
N THR A 99 -13.16 3.83 6.67
CA THR A 99 -11.83 4.04 6.12
C THR A 99 -11.45 2.83 5.28
N ILE A 100 -11.03 3.10 4.06
CA ILE A 100 -10.64 2.09 3.07
C ILE A 100 -9.13 2.04 2.97
N LEU A 101 -8.56 0.84 2.90
CA LEU A 101 -7.14 0.62 2.59
C LEU A 101 -7.08 -0.12 1.25
N VAL A 102 -6.26 0.40 0.34
CA VAL A 102 -6.12 -0.18 -1.00
C VAL A 102 -4.65 -0.18 -1.40
N SER A 103 -4.22 -1.23 -2.09
CA SER A 103 -2.88 -1.32 -2.67
C SER A 103 -2.95 -2.05 -4.00
N LEU A 104 -2.16 -1.62 -4.98
CA LEU A 104 -1.96 -2.40 -6.20
C LEU A 104 -1.22 -3.68 -5.83
N ARG A 105 -1.62 -4.80 -6.42
CA ARG A 105 -0.99 -6.08 -6.13
C ARG A 105 0.42 -6.11 -6.72
N PRO A 106 1.46 -6.30 -5.88
CA PRO A 106 2.83 -6.40 -6.37
C PRO A 106 3.02 -7.50 -7.43
N THR A 107 2.35 -8.64 -7.31
CA THR A 107 2.47 -9.71 -8.31
C THR A 107 1.98 -9.27 -9.69
N ILE A 108 0.91 -8.47 -9.74
CA ILE A 108 0.38 -7.96 -11.01
C ILE A 108 1.33 -6.89 -11.55
N LEU A 109 1.72 -5.94 -10.70
CA LEU A 109 2.54 -4.80 -11.12
C LEU A 109 3.92 -5.26 -11.62
N LEU A 110 4.61 -6.11 -10.87
CA LEU A 110 5.91 -6.63 -11.25
C LEU A 110 5.80 -7.65 -12.38
N GLY A 111 4.69 -8.37 -12.47
CA GLY A 111 4.42 -9.30 -13.56
C GLY A 111 4.38 -8.64 -14.93
N MET A 112 4.06 -7.35 -14.98
CA MET A 112 4.02 -6.60 -16.25
C MET A 112 5.39 -6.44 -16.90
N PHE A 113 6.46 -6.65 -16.14
CA PHE A 113 7.83 -6.57 -16.66
C PHE A 113 8.29 -7.86 -17.32
N GLY A 114 7.49 -8.93 -17.24
CA GLY A 114 7.74 -10.17 -17.96
C GLY A 114 8.98 -10.95 -17.54
N SER A 115 9.50 -10.71 -16.34
CA SER A 115 10.70 -11.39 -15.86
C SER A 115 10.33 -12.47 -14.83
N PRO A 116 10.54 -13.76 -15.15
CA PRO A 116 10.22 -14.85 -14.20
C PRO A 116 10.94 -14.73 -12.86
N GLN A 117 12.13 -14.12 -12.85
CA GLN A 117 12.90 -13.96 -11.62
C GLN A 117 12.22 -13.04 -10.60
N LEU A 118 11.27 -12.24 -11.03
CA LEU A 118 10.56 -11.32 -10.14
C LEU A 118 9.39 -11.98 -9.42
N GLU A 119 8.90 -13.12 -9.90
CA GLU A 119 7.69 -13.75 -9.36
C GLU A 119 7.77 -14.08 -7.88
N GLY A 120 8.87 -14.70 -7.47
CA GLY A 120 9.05 -15.09 -6.05
C GLY A 120 9.09 -13.89 -5.12
N VAL A 121 9.85 -12.87 -5.48
CA VAL A 121 9.95 -11.63 -4.69
C VAL A 121 8.62 -10.92 -4.65
N ALA A 122 7.94 -10.82 -5.80
CA ALA A 122 6.64 -10.17 -5.88
C ALA A 122 5.61 -10.84 -4.96
N LYS A 123 5.61 -12.18 -4.94
CA LYS A 123 4.72 -12.95 -4.08
C LYS A 123 4.99 -12.71 -2.59
N GLU A 124 6.27 -12.71 -2.20
CA GLU A 124 6.65 -12.44 -0.81
C GLU A 124 6.24 -11.04 -0.38
N VAL A 125 6.48 -10.05 -1.24
CA VAL A 125 6.11 -8.66 -0.96
C VAL A 125 4.59 -8.54 -0.85
N GLU A 126 3.85 -9.14 -1.77
CA GLU A 126 2.39 -9.09 -1.75
C GLU A 126 1.82 -9.73 -0.48
N ASP A 127 2.34 -10.89 -0.08
CA ASP A 127 1.89 -11.57 1.13
C ASP A 127 2.13 -10.69 2.37
N THR A 128 3.27 -10.00 2.42
CA THR A 128 3.57 -9.09 3.52
C THR A 128 2.68 -7.85 3.51
N ILE A 129 2.42 -7.28 2.34
CA ILE A 129 1.49 -6.14 2.22
C ILE A 129 0.10 -6.53 2.70
N MET A 130 -0.38 -7.72 2.32
CA MET A 130 -1.67 -8.22 2.79
C MET A 130 -1.70 -8.34 4.32
N LYS A 131 -0.63 -8.86 4.90
CA LYS A 131 -0.50 -8.98 6.35
C LYS A 131 -0.51 -7.62 7.03
N ILE A 132 0.25 -6.67 6.50
CA ILE A 132 0.29 -5.28 6.99
C ILE A 132 -1.12 -4.67 6.97
N MET A 133 -1.82 -4.81 5.86
CA MET A 133 -3.18 -4.25 5.72
C MET A 133 -4.15 -4.90 6.69
N THR A 134 -4.06 -6.23 6.86
CA THR A 134 -4.91 -6.97 7.80
C THR A 134 -4.66 -6.50 9.25
N GLU A 135 -3.40 -6.38 9.64
CA GLU A 135 -3.04 -5.92 10.99
C GLU A 135 -3.50 -4.48 11.22
N THR A 136 -3.36 -3.62 10.20
CA THR A 136 -3.78 -2.22 10.28
C THR A 136 -5.29 -2.09 10.47
N ALA A 137 -6.07 -2.86 9.72
CA ALA A 137 -7.52 -2.77 9.74
C ALA A 137 -8.13 -3.45 10.96
N SER A 138 -7.47 -4.44 11.52
CA SER A 138 -7.91 -5.21 12.67
C SER A 138 -7.49 -4.52 13.96
N GLY A 139 -8.16 -4.77 14.98
CA GLY A 139 -7.78 -4.19 16.28
C GLY A 139 -8.80 -3.25 16.79
#